data_8339029b0f5cb90d0080482bcc4a96e8
#
_entry.id   8339029b0f5cb90d0080482bcc4a96e8
#
_cell.length_a   1.000
_cell.length_b   1.000
_cell.length_c   1.000
_cell.angle_alpha   90.00
_cell.angle_beta   90.00
_cell.angle_gamma   90.00
#
_symmetry.space_group_name_H-M   'P 1'
#
loop_
_entity.id
_entity.type
_entity.pdbx_description
1 polymer ?
#
loop_
_entity_poly.entity_id
_entity_poly.type
_entity_poly.pdbx_seq_one_letter_code
_entity_poly.pdbx_strand_id
1 'polypeptide(L)'
;MDTNYHLYDRVIEHLHAIYGDQITSGIDALASDVIGLMGLDPKQNVVNQVRNLWDQKEIVMITYGDSVLQRDIKPLKTLKTFVDKYFSDSISALHILPFYPFTSDDGFSVLDYSKVNESLGDWNDIQAIANDYSLMADLVINHCSARSRWFDNFVKDQDPGRGFFVTADPEDDLSGVVRPRLNPLLRETQTAVGKQHVWCTFSHDQVDLNFRNPKVLNAFVTIIRQYLDSGVRLFRLDAVAFLWKELGTPCINLPQTHEIVRLLRTLIEYKNPNAVIITETNIPNRENLAYFGNANEAHCIYNFSLPPLLLNTLVSGDCSALKQWMMSMPPARHG
;
A
#
# COMPACT_ATOMS: atom_id res chain seq x y z
N MET A 1 27.00 21.07 -10.06
CA MET A 1 26.15 20.38 -11.06
C MET A 1 24.77 21.01 -10.93
N ASP A 2 24.46 21.92 -11.83
CA ASP A 2 23.13 22.56 -11.90
C ASP A 2 22.13 21.51 -12.36
N THR A 3 21.39 20.98 -11.45
CA THR A 3 20.28 20.10 -11.78
C THR A 3 18.98 20.83 -11.51
N ASN A 4 18.50 21.57 -12.50
CA ASN A 4 17.06 21.84 -12.66
C ASN A 4 16.34 20.53 -12.98
N TYR A 5 16.43 19.56 -12.05
CA TYR A 5 15.77 18.29 -12.18
C TYR A 5 14.38 18.47 -11.60
N HIS A 6 13.39 18.50 -12.48
CA HIS A 6 12.00 18.75 -12.10
C HIS A 6 11.26 17.45 -11.75
N LEU A 7 10.16 17.58 -11.06
CA LEU A 7 9.27 16.44 -10.75
C LEU A 7 8.91 15.65 -12.02
N TYR A 8 8.64 16.37 -13.12
CA TYR A 8 8.29 15.74 -14.38
C TYR A 8 9.36 14.76 -14.89
N ASP A 9 10.63 15.15 -14.83
CA ASP A 9 11.73 14.32 -15.29
C ASP A 9 11.84 13.03 -14.46
N ARG A 10 11.69 13.15 -13.12
CA ARG A 10 11.69 11.99 -12.23
C ARG A 10 10.54 11.05 -12.50
N VAL A 11 9.33 11.59 -12.70
CA VAL A 11 8.15 10.77 -13.00
C VAL A 11 8.31 10.05 -14.34
N ILE A 12 8.85 10.71 -15.36
CA ILE A 12 9.19 10.10 -16.66
C ILE A 12 10.16 8.93 -16.49
N GLU A 13 11.23 9.10 -15.72
CA GLU A 13 12.22 8.03 -15.48
C GLU A 13 11.57 6.81 -14.80
N HIS A 14 10.78 7.04 -13.75
CA HIS A 14 10.03 5.96 -13.09
C HIS A 14 9.08 5.25 -14.06
N LEU A 15 8.31 5.99 -14.84
CA LEU A 15 7.37 5.40 -15.80
C LEU A 15 8.06 4.65 -16.93
N HIS A 16 9.22 5.10 -17.39
CA HIS A 16 10.05 4.34 -18.33
C HIS A 16 10.56 3.04 -17.72
N ALA A 17 10.99 3.05 -16.46
CA ALA A 17 11.45 1.84 -15.79
C ALA A 17 10.30 0.84 -15.53
N ILE A 18 9.06 1.32 -15.31
CA ILE A 18 7.90 0.45 -15.11
C ILE A 18 7.33 -0.07 -16.44
N TYR A 19 7.17 0.79 -17.43
CA TYR A 19 6.36 0.52 -18.63
C TYR A 19 7.15 0.58 -19.95
N GLY A 20 8.44 0.94 -19.95
CA GLY A 20 9.20 1.21 -21.17
C GLY A 20 9.20 0.07 -22.18
N ASP A 21 9.16 -1.17 -21.71
CA ASP A 21 9.08 -2.35 -22.58
C ASP A 21 7.69 -2.58 -23.20
N GLN A 22 6.65 -1.92 -22.68
CA GLN A 22 5.25 -2.14 -23.07
C GLN A 22 4.65 -0.93 -23.80
N ILE A 23 5.09 0.27 -23.44
CA ILE A 23 4.57 1.54 -23.96
C ILE A 23 5.69 2.27 -24.70
N THR A 24 5.72 2.15 -26.02
CA THR A 24 6.72 2.82 -26.88
C THR A 24 6.37 4.29 -27.14
N SER A 25 5.11 4.69 -26.93
CA SER A 25 4.65 6.07 -27.08
C SER A 25 3.56 6.38 -26.05
N GLY A 26 3.57 7.59 -25.47
CA GLY A 26 2.54 8.03 -24.53
C GLY A 26 2.97 8.08 -23.07
N ILE A 27 4.24 7.81 -22.73
CA ILE A 27 4.77 7.95 -21.37
C ILE A 27 4.69 9.41 -20.90
N ASP A 28 4.92 10.38 -21.79
CA ASP A 28 4.75 11.82 -21.49
C ASP A 28 3.32 12.17 -21.09
N ALA A 29 2.33 11.62 -21.79
CA ALA A 29 0.92 11.81 -21.45
C ALA A 29 0.60 11.17 -20.10
N LEU A 30 1.09 9.94 -19.86
CA LEU A 30 0.90 9.25 -18.59
C LEU A 30 1.55 10.00 -17.42
N ALA A 31 2.75 10.58 -17.62
CA ALA A 31 3.41 11.41 -16.61
C ALA A 31 2.59 12.65 -16.27
N SER A 32 2.08 13.32 -17.29
CA SER A 32 1.19 14.48 -17.13
C SER A 32 -0.08 14.12 -16.38
N ASP A 33 -0.69 12.97 -16.71
CA ASP A 33 -1.88 12.46 -16.02
C ASP A 33 -1.59 12.16 -14.55
N VAL A 34 -0.54 11.41 -14.25
CA VAL A 34 -0.15 11.04 -12.87
C VAL A 34 0.12 12.28 -12.01
N ILE A 35 0.88 13.24 -12.52
CA ILE A 35 1.18 14.49 -11.83
C ILE A 35 -0.10 15.32 -11.62
N GLY A 36 -0.95 15.42 -12.65
CA GLY A 36 -2.22 16.13 -12.58
C GLY A 36 -3.21 15.48 -11.60
N LEU A 37 -3.34 14.14 -11.59
CA LEU A 37 -4.17 13.40 -10.65
C LEU A 37 -3.70 13.61 -9.21
N MET A 38 -2.39 13.69 -8.98
CA MET A 38 -1.83 14.00 -7.67
C MET A 38 -2.00 15.48 -7.28
N GLY A 39 -2.33 16.35 -8.24
CA GLY A 39 -2.48 17.80 -8.06
C GLY A 39 -1.17 18.48 -7.74
N LEU A 40 -0.12 18.12 -8.48
CA LEU A 40 1.23 18.65 -8.37
C LEU A 40 1.57 19.56 -9.56
N ASP A 41 2.54 20.45 -9.38
CA ASP A 41 3.13 21.24 -10.46
C ASP A 41 4.28 20.44 -11.10
N PRO A 42 4.23 20.15 -12.43
CA PRO A 42 5.32 19.46 -13.12
C PRO A 42 6.68 20.14 -12.99
N LYS A 43 6.70 21.47 -12.81
CA LYS A 43 7.91 22.28 -12.66
C LYS A 43 8.39 22.41 -11.22
N GLN A 44 7.74 21.75 -10.27
CA GLN A 44 8.14 21.79 -8.88
C GLN A 44 9.56 21.22 -8.72
N ASN A 45 10.43 22.00 -8.09
CA ASN A 45 11.79 21.57 -7.79
C ASN A 45 11.82 20.56 -6.65
N VAL A 46 12.79 19.65 -6.69
CA VAL A 46 13.02 18.68 -5.62
C VAL A 46 13.26 19.43 -4.31
N VAL A 47 12.45 19.13 -3.32
CA VAL A 47 12.68 19.60 -1.95
C VAL A 47 13.69 18.66 -1.30
N ASN A 48 14.97 18.90 -1.51
CA ASN A 48 16.06 18.21 -0.83
C ASN A 48 16.12 18.66 0.64
N GLN A 49 15.20 18.19 1.47
CA GLN A 49 15.31 18.34 2.91
C GLN A 49 15.45 16.94 3.54
N VAL A 50 16.66 16.66 4.04
CA VAL A 50 16.82 15.57 5.02
C VAL A 50 16.01 15.99 6.24
N ARG A 51 14.84 15.39 6.43
CA ARG A 51 13.96 15.66 7.57
C ARG A 51 13.98 14.45 8.50
N ASN A 52 14.07 14.72 9.78
CA ASN A 52 13.73 13.72 10.78
C ASN A 52 12.21 13.56 10.79
N LEU A 53 11.70 12.50 10.19
CA LEU A 53 10.24 12.24 10.07
C LEU A 53 9.66 11.62 11.34
N TRP A 54 10.51 11.09 12.22
CA TRP A 54 10.14 10.49 13.51
C TRP A 54 11.31 10.58 14.50
N ASP A 55 10.99 10.50 15.79
CA ASP A 55 11.95 10.37 16.89
C ASP A 55 11.42 9.34 17.92
N GLN A 56 12.08 9.29 19.09
CA GLN A 56 11.72 8.36 20.18
C GLN A 56 10.34 8.64 20.82
N LYS A 57 9.67 9.72 20.45
CA LYS A 57 8.33 10.07 20.95
C LYS A 57 7.22 9.59 20.03
N GLU A 58 7.58 9.11 18.82
CA GLU A 58 6.60 8.60 17.87
C GLU A 58 6.13 7.21 18.30
N ILE A 59 4.91 7.14 18.80
CA ILE A 59 4.26 5.90 19.23
C ILE A 59 2.99 5.74 18.40
N VAL A 60 2.92 4.64 17.67
CA VAL A 60 1.77 4.29 16.82
C VAL A 60 0.89 3.28 17.54
N MET A 61 -0.36 3.65 17.83
CA MET A 61 -1.38 2.71 18.27
C MET A 61 -2.07 2.12 17.03
N ILE A 62 -2.15 0.79 16.95
CA ILE A 62 -2.88 0.08 15.90
C ILE A 62 -4.21 -0.43 16.45
N THR A 63 -5.29 -0.24 15.69
CA THR A 63 -6.64 -0.62 16.10
C THR A 63 -7.58 -0.77 14.90
N TYR A 64 -8.67 -1.51 15.07
CA TYR A 64 -9.81 -1.40 14.17
C TYR A 64 -10.69 -0.21 14.54
N GLY A 65 -11.43 0.31 13.57
CA GLY A 65 -12.34 1.45 13.78
C GLY A 65 -13.46 1.18 14.78
N ASP A 66 -13.81 -0.09 15.01
CA ASP A 66 -14.85 -0.57 15.90
C ASP A 66 -14.33 -1.30 17.17
N SER A 67 -13.05 -1.16 17.49
CA SER A 67 -12.47 -1.77 18.70
C SER A 67 -13.10 -1.25 19.98
N VAL A 68 -13.68 -0.05 19.95
CA VAL A 68 -14.42 0.54 21.08
C VAL A 68 -15.80 0.97 20.61
N LEU A 69 -16.83 0.45 21.28
CA LEU A 69 -18.21 0.70 20.91
C LEU A 69 -18.95 1.44 22.02
N GLN A 70 -19.81 2.35 21.62
CA GLN A 70 -20.78 3.01 22.50
C GLN A 70 -22.14 2.99 21.82
N ARG A 71 -23.18 2.71 22.60
CA ARG A 71 -24.56 2.65 22.09
C ARG A 71 -24.94 3.99 21.42
N ASP A 72 -25.56 3.89 20.24
CA ASP A 72 -26.11 5.01 19.45
C ASP A 72 -25.06 6.04 18.97
N ILE A 73 -23.75 5.71 19.04
CA ILE A 73 -22.65 6.54 18.54
C ILE A 73 -21.84 5.75 17.50
N LYS A 74 -21.44 6.41 16.41
CA LYS A 74 -20.58 5.81 15.40
C LYS A 74 -19.23 5.40 16.01
N PRO A 75 -18.71 4.20 15.66
CA PRO A 75 -17.48 3.66 16.24
C PRO A 75 -16.27 4.59 16.15
N LEU A 76 -16.02 5.25 15.01
CA LEU A 76 -14.88 6.16 14.88
C LEU A 76 -14.95 7.35 15.83
N LYS A 77 -16.15 7.88 16.12
CA LYS A 77 -16.33 8.93 17.14
C LYS A 77 -16.04 8.43 18.53
N THR A 78 -16.51 7.20 18.84
CA THR A 78 -16.25 6.55 20.13
C THR A 78 -14.76 6.28 20.29
N LEU A 79 -14.11 5.74 19.25
CA LEU A 79 -12.67 5.49 19.21
C LEU A 79 -11.88 6.78 19.50
N LYS A 80 -12.19 7.86 18.78
CA LYS A 80 -11.52 9.16 19.00
C LYS A 80 -11.68 9.62 20.46
N THR A 81 -12.90 9.62 20.98
CA THR A 81 -13.18 10.03 22.37
C THR A 81 -12.40 9.17 23.37
N PHE A 82 -12.31 7.87 23.12
CA PHE A 82 -11.56 6.95 23.97
C PHE A 82 -10.06 7.23 23.93
N VAL A 83 -9.49 7.40 22.72
CA VAL A 83 -8.07 7.69 22.55
C VAL A 83 -7.71 9.04 23.16
N ASP A 84 -8.49 10.09 22.92
CA ASP A 84 -8.29 11.42 23.49
C ASP A 84 -8.27 11.38 25.03
N LYS A 85 -9.13 10.57 25.63
CA LYS A 85 -9.26 10.49 27.08
C LYS A 85 -8.13 9.71 27.76
N TYR A 86 -7.66 8.62 27.13
CA TYR A 86 -6.79 7.66 27.81
C TYR A 86 -5.37 7.60 27.24
N PHE A 87 -5.14 8.11 26.04
CA PHE A 87 -3.86 7.93 25.34
C PHE A 87 -3.28 9.20 24.72
N SER A 88 -3.94 10.35 24.81
CA SER A 88 -3.48 11.61 24.20
C SER A 88 -2.05 11.99 24.54
N ASP A 89 -1.62 11.69 25.78
CA ASP A 89 -0.25 11.98 26.24
C ASP A 89 0.76 10.86 25.95
N SER A 90 0.29 9.74 25.38
CA SER A 90 1.09 8.52 25.24
C SER A 90 1.36 8.11 23.81
N ILE A 91 0.54 8.55 22.86
CA ILE A 91 0.68 8.22 21.44
C ILE A 91 0.71 9.48 20.57
N SER A 92 1.44 9.41 19.46
CA SER A 92 1.51 10.48 18.46
C SER A 92 0.78 10.12 17.17
N ALA A 93 0.56 8.82 16.93
CA ALA A 93 -0.03 8.32 15.71
C ALA A 93 -1.07 7.23 15.96
N LEU A 94 -2.08 7.17 15.10
CA LEU A 94 -3.11 6.16 15.13
C LEU A 94 -3.19 5.44 13.78
N HIS A 95 -2.95 4.13 13.78
CA HIS A 95 -3.20 3.27 12.64
C HIS A 95 -4.58 2.64 12.79
N ILE A 96 -5.50 3.07 11.94
CA ILE A 96 -6.82 2.46 11.82
C ILE A 96 -6.74 1.46 10.66
N LEU A 97 -6.83 0.16 10.99
CA LEU A 97 -6.87 -0.93 10.02
C LEU A 97 -8.04 -0.72 9.05
N PRO A 98 -8.09 -1.39 7.88
CA PRO A 98 -8.91 -0.96 6.77
C PRO A 98 -10.32 -0.55 7.17
N PHE A 99 -10.61 0.74 7.10
CA PHE A 99 -11.89 1.34 7.50
C PHE A 99 -12.84 1.56 6.31
N TYR A 100 -12.50 1.00 5.16
CA TYR A 100 -13.28 1.06 3.92
C TYR A 100 -14.41 0.02 3.93
N PRO A 101 -15.43 0.15 3.05
CA PRO A 101 -16.35 -0.95 2.78
C PRO A 101 -15.58 -2.18 2.27
N PHE A 102 -15.88 -3.36 2.80
CA PHE A 102 -15.19 -4.60 2.49
C PHE A 102 -16.14 -5.80 2.45
N THR A 103 -15.65 -6.95 1.98
CA THR A 103 -16.44 -8.20 1.94
C THR A 103 -15.91 -9.29 2.86
N SER A 104 -14.61 -9.33 3.08
CA SER A 104 -13.95 -10.39 3.87
C SER A 104 -12.57 -9.95 4.35
N ASP A 105 -11.87 -10.87 5.05
CA ASP A 105 -10.49 -10.71 5.51
C ASP A 105 -10.29 -9.45 6.38
N ASP A 106 -11.24 -9.22 7.30
CA ASP A 106 -11.21 -8.13 8.30
C ASP A 106 -10.90 -6.74 7.70
N GLY A 107 -11.40 -6.47 6.48
CA GLY A 107 -11.21 -5.19 5.80
C GLY A 107 -10.27 -5.24 4.59
N PHE A 108 -9.42 -6.27 4.48
CA PHE A 108 -8.43 -6.37 3.40
C PHE A 108 -9.00 -6.87 2.06
N SER A 109 -10.31 -7.13 1.95
CA SER A 109 -11.02 -7.33 0.69
C SER A 109 -11.89 -6.11 0.38
N VAL A 110 -11.25 -5.04 -0.10
CA VAL A 110 -11.84 -3.70 -0.23
C VAL A 110 -12.87 -3.64 -1.37
N LEU A 111 -14.06 -3.13 -1.06
CA LEU A 111 -15.13 -2.87 -2.05
C LEU A 111 -14.99 -1.52 -2.73
N ASP A 112 -14.64 -0.49 -1.96
CA ASP A 112 -14.59 0.89 -2.45
C ASP A 112 -13.57 1.70 -1.61
N TYR A 113 -12.46 2.08 -2.23
CA TYR A 113 -11.38 2.84 -1.58
C TYR A 113 -11.76 4.31 -1.33
N SER A 114 -12.78 4.82 -2.00
CA SER A 114 -13.18 6.23 -1.89
C SER A 114 -14.10 6.52 -0.72
N LYS A 115 -14.55 5.48 0.00
CA LYS A 115 -15.53 5.59 1.08
C LYS A 115 -15.00 5.06 2.40
N VAL A 116 -15.49 5.62 3.48
CA VAL A 116 -15.42 5.00 4.80
C VAL A 116 -16.62 4.06 4.94
N ASN A 117 -16.43 2.93 5.61
CA ASN A 117 -17.52 2.00 5.92
C ASN A 117 -18.58 2.71 6.77
N GLU A 118 -19.81 2.78 6.26
CA GLU A 118 -20.92 3.51 6.89
C GLU A 118 -21.22 3.02 8.31
N SER A 119 -20.89 1.76 8.62
CA SER A 119 -21.04 1.23 9.99
C SER A 119 -20.06 1.88 10.97
N LEU A 120 -18.90 2.31 10.51
CA LEU A 120 -17.84 2.92 11.32
C LEU A 120 -18.03 4.43 11.47
N GLY A 121 -18.36 5.14 10.40
CA GLY A 121 -18.46 6.59 10.34
C GLY A 121 -18.35 7.14 8.92
N ASP A 122 -17.73 8.30 8.79
CA ASP A 122 -17.48 8.96 7.50
C ASP A 122 -16.10 9.64 7.43
N TRP A 123 -15.79 10.30 6.32
CA TRP A 123 -14.52 11.02 6.15
C TRP A 123 -14.34 12.18 7.12
N ASN A 124 -15.42 12.78 7.66
CA ASN A 124 -15.29 13.84 8.68
C ASN A 124 -14.78 13.25 10.00
N ASP A 125 -15.18 12.02 10.33
CA ASP A 125 -14.67 11.31 11.51
C ASP A 125 -13.18 10.99 11.36
N ILE A 126 -12.75 10.55 10.18
CA ILE A 126 -11.34 10.31 9.83
C ILE A 126 -10.53 11.60 9.92
N GLN A 127 -11.02 12.70 9.34
CA GLN A 127 -10.36 14.02 9.41
C GLN A 127 -10.26 14.53 10.85
N ALA A 128 -11.30 14.33 11.66
CA ALA A 128 -11.27 14.70 13.07
C ALA A 128 -10.17 13.96 13.85
N ILE A 129 -9.92 12.69 13.53
CA ILE A 129 -8.78 11.94 14.10
C ILE A 129 -7.45 12.47 13.56
N ALA A 130 -7.36 12.72 12.26
CA ALA A 130 -6.13 13.20 11.60
C ALA A 130 -5.69 14.60 12.05
N ASN A 131 -6.60 15.41 12.61
CA ASN A 131 -6.27 16.73 13.17
C ASN A 131 -5.44 16.64 14.44
N ASP A 132 -5.61 15.56 15.23
CA ASP A 132 -5.00 15.42 16.55
C ASP A 132 -3.87 14.39 16.56
N TYR A 133 -3.92 13.41 15.65
CA TYR A 133 -2.96 12.30 15.54
C TYR A 133 -2.40 12.17 14.12
N SER A 134 -1.15 11.75 14.01
CA SER A 134 -0.62 11.32 12.69
C SER A 134 -1.36 10.06 12.26
N LEU A 135 -2.32 10.22 11.34
CA LEU A 135 -3.17 9.12 10.90
C LEU A 135 -2.44 8.21 9.91
N MET A 136 -2.45 6.91 10.20
CA MET A 136 -1.98 5.84 9.33
C MET A 136 -3.15 5.07 8.75
N ALA A 137 -3.12 4.86 7.44
CA ALA A 137 -4.11 4.07 6.71
C ALA A 137 -3.44 2.97 5.87
N ASP A 138 -4.15 1.86 5.72
CA ASP A 138 -3.75 0.80 4.79
C ASP A 138 -4.06 1.21 3.35
N LEU A 139 -3.10 1.01 2.47
CA LEU A 139 -3.30 1.02 1.04
C LEU A 139 -3.24 -0.44 0.57
N VAL A 140 -4.40 -1.09 0.48
CA VAL A 140 -4.53 -2.46 -0.01
C VAL A 140 -4.34 -2.43 -1.52
N ILE A 141 -3.08 -2.43 -1.95
CA ILE A 141 -2.71 -2.06 -3.31
C ILE A 141 -2.63 -3.27 -4.26
N ASN A 142 -2.38 -4.47 -3.74
CA ASN A 142 -2.22 -5.66 -4.58
C ASN A 142 -3.55 -6.19 -5.14
N HIS A 143 -4.65 -6.07 -4.40
CA HIS A 143 -5.94 -6.72 -4.73
C HIS A 143 -7.13 -5.90 -4.22
N CYS A 144 -8.31 -6.24 -4.68
CA CYS A 144 -9.56 -5.74 -4.12
C CYS A 144 -10.62 -6.85 -4.11
N SER A 145 -11.79 -6.55 -3.53
CA SER A 145 -12.89 -7.51 -3.47
C SER A 145 -13.39 -7.93 -4.86
N ALA A 146 -13.63 -9.24 -5.02
CA ALA A 146 -14.33 -9.80 -6.18
C ALA A 146 -15.79 -9.32 -6.29
N ARG A 147 -16.26 -8.47 -5.38
CA ARG A 147 -17.57 -7.82 -5.40
C ARG A 147 -17.45 -6.31 -5.55
N SER A 148 -16.23 -5.78 -5.75
CA SER A 148 -16.00 -4.36 -6.02
C SER A 148 -16.64 -3.92 -7.32
N ARG A 149 -16.94 -2.62 -7.43
CA ARG A 149 -17.43 -2.05 -8.69
C ARG A 149 -16.43 -2.26 -9.84
N TRP A 150 -15.15 -2.24 -9.57
CA TRP A 150 -14.14 -2.49 -10.58
C TRP A 150 -14.23 -3.92 -11.13
N PHE A 151 -14.45 -4.91 -10.26
CA PHE A 151 -14.60 -6.28 -10.70
C PHE A 151 -15.93 -6.54 -11.42
N ASP A 152 -17.03 -5.95 -10.95
CA ASP A 152 -18.32 -6.00 -11.67
C ASP A 152 -18.21 -5.41 -13.09
N ASN A 153 -17.50 -4.27 -13.22
CA ASN A 153 -17.23 -3.68 -14.52
C ASN A 153 -16.28 -4.52 -15.38
N PHE A 154 -15.26 -5.17 -14.78
CA PHE A 154 -14.40 -6.13 -15.49
C PHE A 154 -15.23 -7.28 -16.08
N VAL A 155 -16.12 -7.87 -15.29
CA VAL A 155 -17.02 -8.94 -15.74
C VAL A 155 -17.91 -8.49 -16.91
N LYS A 156 -18.34 -7.22 -16.91
CA LYS A 156 -19.17 -6.59 -17.96
C LYS A 156 -18.37 -5.99 -19.12
N ASP A 157 -17.05 -6.08 -19.11
CA ASP A 157 -16.15 -5.43 -20.07
C ASP A 157 -16.35 -3.90 -20.16
N GLN A 158 -16.49 -3.23 -19.01
CA GLN A 158 -16.74 -1.79 -18.88
C GLN A 158 -15.63 -1.07 -18.12
N ASP A 159 -15.44 0.23 -18.41
CA ASP A 159 -14.57 1.13 -17.65
C ASP A 159 -15.33 1.81 -16.48
N PRO A 160 -14.65 2.13 -15.36
CA PRO A 160 -13.36 1.61 -14.94
C PRO A 160 -13.47 0.16 -14.47
N GLY A 161 -12.52 -0.68 -14.85
CA GLY A 161 -12.52 -2.12 -14.50
C GLY A 161 -12.01 -2.99 -15.62
N ARG A 162 -12.30 -2.63 -16.88
CA ARG A 162 -11.74 -3.31 -18.05
C ARG A 162 -10.22 -3.38 -17.97
N GLY A 163 -9.66 -4.60 -17.97
CA GLY A 163 -8.23 -4.84 -17.87
C GLY A 163 -7.59 -4.49 -16.52
N PHE A 164 -8.39 -4.26 -15.47
CA PHE A 164 -7.88 -3.95 -14.13
C PHE A 164 -7.37 -5.17 -13.37
N PHE A 165 -7.70 -6.36 -13.80
CA PHE A 165 -7.38 -7.60 -13.09
C PHE A 165 -6.43 -8.46 -13.89
N VAL A 166 -5.53 -9.14 -13.18
CA VAL A 166 -4.61 -10.10 -13.79
C VAL A 166 -5.37 -11.37 -14.15
N THR A 167 -5.18 -11.84 -15.38
CA THR A 167 -5.69 -13.12 -15.87
C THR A 167 -4.53 -13.96 -16.40
N ALA A 168 -4.67 -15.30 -16.34
CA ALA A 168 -3.72 -16.24 -16.90
C ALA A 168 -4.47 -17.43 -17.53
N ASP A 169 -3.81 -18.13 -18.44
CA ASP A 169 -4.33 -19.39 -18.93
C ASP A 169 -4.09 -20.50 -17.88
N PRO A 170 -5.05 -21.38 -17.60
CA PRO A 170 -4.85 -22.54 -16.72
C PRO A 170 -3.72 -23.47 -17.17
N GLU A 171 -3.38 -23.47 -18.47
CA GLU A 171 -2.29 -24.26 -19.05
C GLU A 171 -0.91 -23.58 -18.91
N ASP A 172 -0.87 -22.34 -18.44
CA ASP A 172 0.41 -21.65 -18.15
C ASP A 172 1.16 -22.34 -17.01
N ASP A 173 2.48 -22.42 -17.10
CA ASP A 173 3.32 -22.92 -16.01
C ASP A 173 3.39 -21.88 -14.87
N LEU A 174 2.59 -22.08 -13.85
CA LEU A 174 2.51 -21.26 -12.65
C LEU A 174 3.25 -21.90 -11.45
N SER A 175 3.99 -22.98 -11.65
CA SER A 175 4.66 -23.75 -10.58
C SER A 175 5.73 -22.94 -9.86
N GLY A 176 6.36 -21.97 -10.54
CA GLY A 176 7.38 -21.06 -9.98
C GLY A 176 6.81 -19.88 -9.17
N VAL A 177 5.50 -19.66 -9.19
CA VAL A 177 4.88 -18.52 -8.53
C VAL A 177 4.87 -18.68 -7.01
N VAL A 178 5.40 -17.69 -6.30
CA VAL A 178 5.38 -17.65 -4.83
C VAL A 178 3.96 -17.42 -4.33
N ARG A 179 3.51 -18.29 -3.43
CA ARG A 179 2.13 -18.29 -2.94
C ARG A 179 2.09 -18.27 -1.40
N PRO A 180 1.51 -17.23 -0.80
CA PRO A 180 1.35 -17.16 0.65
C PRO A 180 0.19 -18.04 1.17
N ARG A 181 -0.67 -18.54 0.28
CA ARG A 181 -1.86 -19.36 0.61
C ARG A 181 -1.91 -20.62 -0.23
N LEU A 182 -2.62 -21.65 0.27
CA LEU A 182 -2.74 -22.96 -0.38
C LEU A 182 -3.94 -23.09 -1.33
N ASN A 183 -4.88 -22.13 -1.35
CA ASN A 183 -6.02 -22.12 -2.25
C ASN A 183 -5.58 -22.02 -3.73
N PRO A 184 -6.39 -22.45 -4.70
CA PRO A 184 -6.07 -22.30 -6.11
C PRO A 184 -5.76 -20.85 -6.46
N LEU A 185 -4.69 -20.64 -7.27
CA LEU A 185 -4.22 -19.30 -7.65
C LEU A 185 -5.21 -18.62 -8.61
N LEU A 186 -5.79 -19.39 -9.50
CA LEU A 186 -6.72 -18.91 -10.51
C LEU A 186 -8.18 -19.22 -10.13
N ARG A 187 -9.03 -18.22 -10.31
CA ARG A 187 -10.49 -18.33 -10.17
C ARG A 187 -11.13 -18.24 -11.54
N GLU A 188 -11.87 -19.28 -11.93
CA GLU A 188 -12.72 -19.23 -13.11
C GLU A 188 -13.82 -18.17 -12.93
N THR A 189 -13.97 -17.29 -13.92
CA THR A 189 -14.93 -16.19 -13.92
C THR A 189 -15.56 -16.06 -15.29
N GLN A 190 -16.90 -16.11 -15.37
CA GLN A 190 -17.61 -15.83 -16.60
C GLN A 190 -17.71 -14.31 -16.80
N THR A 191 -17.26 -13.83 -17.96
CA THR A 191 -17.28 -12.41 -18.32
C THR A 191 -18.04 -12.18 -19.63
N ALA A 192 -18.30 -10.92 -19.98
CA ALA A 192 -18.94 -10.55 -21.24
C ALA A 192 -18.10 -10.94 -22.48
N VAL A 193 -16.78 -11.07 -22.31
CA VAL A 193 -15.85 -11.48 -23.39
C VAL A 193 -15.52 -12.97 -23.37
N GLY A 194 -16.21 -13.75 -22.53
CA GLY A 194 -16.00 -15.19 -22.38
C GLY A 194 -15.45 -15.58 -21.00
N LYS A 195 -15.09 -16.84 -20.86
CA LYS A 195 -14.50 -17.39 -19.64
C LYS A 195 -13.10 -16.84 -19.45
N GLN A 196 -12.81 -16.30 -18.28
CA GLN A 196 -11.51 -15.81 -17.86
C GLN A 196 -11.07 -16.51 -16.58
N HIS A 197 -9.76 -16.69 -16.37
CA HIS A 197 -9.19 -17.19 -15.13
C HIS A 197 -8.45 -16.06 -14.43
N VAL A 198 -9.07 -15.51 -13.37
CA VAL A 198 -8.58 -14.34 -12.67
C VAL A 198 -7.61 -14.76 -11.58
N TRP A 199 -6.51 -14.04 -11.44
CA TRP A 199 -5.45 -14.27 -10.47
C TRP A 199 -5.88 -13.85 -9.06
N CYS A 200 -5.65 -14.72 -8.08
CA CYS A 200 -6.04 -14.54 -6.69
C CYS A 200 -4.89 -15.00 -5.77
N THR A 201 -3.94 -14.13 -5.48
CA THR A 201 -2.77 -14.46 -4.65
C THR A 201 -3.19 -14.93 -3.25
N PHE A 202 -4.19 -14.31 -2.63
CA PHE A 202 -4.59 -14.56 -1.24
C PHE A 202 -5.86 -15.40 -1.12
N SER A 203 -6.97 -14.94 -1.66
CA SER A 203 -8.25 -15.68 -1.64
C SER A 203 -9.06 -15.39 -2.89
N HIS A 204 -10.07 -16.23 -3.17
CA HIS A 204 -10.96 -16.02 -4.33
C HIS A 204 -11.89 -14.80 -4.19
N ASP A 205 -11.96 -14.17 -3.01
CA ASP A 205 -12.64 -12.90 -2.82
C ASP A 205 -11.67 -11.69 -2.94
N GLN A 206 -10.35 -11.94 -3.05
CA GLN A 206 -9.31 -10.94 -3.23
C GLN A 206 -8.68 -11.12 -4.60
N VAL A 207 -9.17 -10.36 -5.59
CA VAL A 207 -8.73 -10.47 -6.99
C VAL A 207 -7.60 -9.50 -7.27
N ASP A 208 -6.50 -9.99 -7.84
CA ASP A 208 -5.27 -9.24 -8.00
C ASP A 208 -5.37 -8.19 -9.11
N LEU A 209 -4.93 -6.98 -8.77
CA LEU A 209 -4.94 -5.82 -9.65
C LEU A 209 -3.77 -5.87 -10.65
N ASN A 210 -4.04 -5.48 -11.87
CA ASN A 210 -3.10 -5.52 -12.98
C ASN A 210 -2.35 -4.18 -13.14
N PHE A 211 -1.24 -4.02 -12.42
CA PHE A 211 -0.40 -2.83 -12.54
C PHE A 211 0.33 -2.69 -13.89
N ARG A 212 0.29 -3.71 -14.76
CA ARG A 212 0.71 -3.57 -16.16
C ARG A 212 -0.24 -2.63 -16.94
N ASN A 213 -1.45 -2.42 -16.45
CA ASN A 213 -2.39 -1.45 -16.99
C ASN A 213 -2.20 -0.09 -16.26
N PRO A 214 -1.69 0.97 -16.93
CA PRO A 214 -1.48 2.27 -16.30
C PRO A 214 -2.73 2.90 -15.69
N LYS A 215 -3.93 2.52 -16.15
CA LYS A 215 -5.18 3.01 -15.54
C LYS A 215 -5.33 2.56 -14.08
N VAL A 216 -4.75 1.40 -13.69
CA VAL A 216 -4.72 0.94 -12.30
C VAL A 216 -3.82 1.85 -11.47
N LEU A 217 -2.64 2.20 -11.96
CA LEU A 217 -1.75 3.18 -11.31
C LEU A 217 -2.47 4.53 -11.12
N ASN A 218 -3.11 5.05 -12.17
CA ASN A 218 -3.87 6.31 -12.11
C ASN A 218 -5.00 6.28 -11.07
N ALA A 219 -5.69 5.14 -10.95
CA ALA A 219 -6.72 4.96 -9.91
C ALA A 219 -6.11 5.03 -8.50
N PHE A 220 -4.97 4.38 -8.26
CA PHE A 220 -4.30 4.45 -6.95
C PHE A 220 -3.68 5.81 -6.65
N VAL A 221 -3.15 6.52 -7.63
CA VAL A 221 -2.70 7.91 -7.45
C VAL A 221 -3.86 8.80 -7.00
N THR A 222 -5.05 8.63 -7.58
CA THR A 222 -6.26 9.35 -7.17
C THR A 222 -6.68 9.02 -5.73
N ILE A 223 -6.62 7.74 -5.35
CA ILE A 223 -6.93 7.28 -3.99
C ILE A 223 -5.93 7.88 -2.99
N ILE A 224 -4.64 7.78 -3.27
CA ILE A 224 -3.58 8.35 -2.42
C ILE A 224 -3.77 9.86 -2.24
N ARG A 225 -4.09 10.57 -3.33
CA ARG A 225 -4.42 11.99 -3.28
C ARG A 225 -5.57 12.27 -2.32
N GLN A 226 -6.68 11.54 -2.44
CA GLN A 226 -7.83 11.68 -1.56
C GLN A 226 -7.45 11.44 -0.08
N TYR A 227 -6.64 10.42 0.20
CA TYR A 227 -6.21 10.12 1.58
C TYR A 227 -5.33 11.23 2.15
N LEU A 228 -4.37 11.75 1.37
CA LEU A 228 -3.55 12.91 1.78
C LEU A 228 -4.42 14.14 2.04
N ASP A 229 -5.36 14.45 1.16
CA ASP A 229 -6.29 15.59 1.29
C ASP A 229 -7.25 15.39 2.50
N SER A 230 -7.45 14.13 2.95
CA SER A 230 -8.22 13.79 4.15
C SER A 230 -7.37 13.72 5.43
N GLY A 231 -6.09 14.05 5.37
CA GLY A 231 -5.19 14.11 6.53
C GLY A 231 -4.41 12.84 6.84
N VAL A 232 -4.51 11.79 6.02
CA VAL A 232 -3.65 10.61 6.16
C VAL A 232 -2.20 11.03 5.93
N ARG A 233 -1.33 10.65 6.86
CA ARG A 233 0.10 10.97 6.81
C ARG A 233 0.99 9.74 6.65
N LEU A 234 0.59 8.60 7.19
CA LEU A 234 1.34 7.36 7.11
C LEU A 234 0.57 6.37 6.22
N PHE A 235 1.27 5.77 5.26
CA PHE A 235 0.69 4.80 4.32
C PHE A 235 1.33 3.44 4.53
N ARG A 236 0.54 2.45 4.95
CA ARG A 236 0.97 1.06 4.95
C ARG A 236 0.60 0.43 3.61
N LEU A 237 1.62 0.11 2.80
CA LEU A 237 1.42 -0.60 1.54
C LEU A 237 1.25 -2.09 1.83
N ASP A 238 0.00 -2.54 1.84
CA ASP A 238 -0.37 -3.92 2.10
C ASP A 238 0.00 -4.83 0.93
N ALA A 239 0.63 -5.97 1.24
CA ALA A 239 0.98 -7.02 0.28
C ALA A 239 1.74 -6.51 -0.97
N VAL A 240 2.50 -5.42 -0.83
CA VAL A 240 3.12 -4.70 -1.96
C VAL A 240 4.10 -5.55 -2.77
N ALA A 241 4.69 -6.58 -2.18
CA ALA A 241 5.64 -7.46 -2.87
C ALA A 241 5.05 -8.15 -4.12
N PHE A 242 3.75 -8.29 -4.18
CA PHE A 242 3.04 -9.03 -5.23
C PHE A 242 2.47 -8.15 -6.36
N LEU A 243 2.77 -6.84 -6.44
CA LEU A 243 2.13 -5.91 -7.40
C LEU A 243 2.30 -6.32 -8.86
N TRP A 244 3.51 -6.71 -9.26
CA TRP A 244 3.79 -7.04 -10.65
C TRP A 244 3.77 -8.54 -10.88
N LYS A 245 3.04 -8.99 -11.92
CA LYS A 245 2.97 -10.38 -12.33
C LYS A 245 3.56 -10.53 -13.73
N GLU A 246 4.46 -11.50 -13.86
CA GLU A 246 5.08 -11.85 -15.13
C GLU A 246 5.28 -13.36 -15.19
N LEU A 247 4.70 -14.01 -16.19
CA LEU A 247 4.81 -15.46 -16.37
C LEU A 247 6.27 -15.88 -16.50
N GLY A 248 6.61 -17.04 -15.92
CA GLY A 248 7.99 -17.52 -15.87
C GLY A 248 8.85 -16.90 -14.78
N THR A 249 8.28 -16.03 -13.94
CA THR A 249 8.93 -15.45 -12.76
C THR A 249 8.24 -15.89 -11.47
N PRO A 250 8.87 -15.66 -10.28
CA PRO A 250 8.22 -15.89 -9.00
C PRO A 250 7.01 -14.99 -8.70
N CYS A 251 6.75 -13.95 -9.51
CA CYS A 251 5.68 -12.95 -9.34
C CYS A 251 5.70 -12.27 -7.96
N ILE A 252 6.88 -12.08 -7.41
CA ILE A 252 7.15 -11.39 -6.15
C ILE A 252 8.45 -10.60 -6.25
N ASN A 253 8.51 -9.42 -5.63
CA ASN A 253 9.69 -8.54 -5.57
C ASN A 253 10.29 -8.22 -6.95
N LEU A 254 9.47 -8.14 -8.00
CA LEU A 254 9.98 -7.83 -9.34
C LEU A 254 10.45 -6.37 -9.43
N PRO A 255 11.39 -6.04 -10.34
CA PRO A 255 11.93 -4.69 -10.47
C PRO A 255 10.85 -3.62 -10.63
N GLN A 256 9.78 -3.92 -11.37
CA GLN A 256 8.67 -3.00 -11.57
C GLN A 256 7.89 -2.74 -10.27
N THR A 257 7.79 -3.72 -9.38
CA THR A 257 7.19 -3.54 -8.04
C THR A 257 7.96 -2.50 -7.25
N HIS A 258 9.28 -2.63 -7.18
CA HIS A 258 10.15 -1.66 -6.52
C HIS A 258 10.03 -0.27 -7.15
N GLU A 259 9.98 -0.21 -8.47
CA GLU A 259 9.88 1.07 -9.18
C GLU A 259 8.53 1.77 -8.98
N ILE A 260 7.43 1.01 -8.86
CA ILE A 260 6.13 1.55 -8.46
C ILE A 260 6.22 2.17 -7.06
N VAL A 261 6.87 1.51 -6.10
CA VAL A 261 7.05 2.07 -4.74
C VAL A 261 7.84 3.38 -4.80
N ARG A 262 8.91 3.46 -5.62
CA ARG A 262 9.70 4.68 -5.81
C ARG A 262 8.88 5.82 -6.43
N LEU A 263 8.06 5.50 -7.42
CA LEU A 263 7.16 6.48 -8.03
C LEU A 263 6.15 7.00 -7.01
N LEU A 264 5.49 6.11 -6.27
CA LEU A 264 4.54 6.51 -5.21
C LEU A 264 5.23 7.35 -4.13
N ARG A 265 6.44 6.95 -3.72
CA ARG A 265 7.27 7.74 -2.78
C ARG A 265 7.50 9.16 -3.32
N THR A 266 7.93 9.28 -4.56
CA THR A 266 8.16 10.57 -5.21
C THR A 266 6.90 11.42 -5.18
N LEU A 267 5.77 10.91 -5.64
CA LEU A 267 4.51 11.66 -5.71
C LEU A 267 4.01 12.10 -4.32
N ILE A 268 4.07 11.19 -3.34
CA ILE A 268 3.63 11.45 -1.96
C ILE A 268 4.49 12.52 -1.31
N GLU A 269 5.82 12.43 -1.42
CA GLU A 269 6.74 13.41 -0.82
C GLU A 269 6.61 14.81 -1.43
N TYR A 270 6.37 14.90 -2.74
CA TYR A 270 6.12 16.19 -3.38
C TYR A 270 4.79 16.81 -2.95
N LYS A 271 3.77 15.99 -2.65
CA LYS A 271 2.48 16.45 -2.16
C LYS A 271 2.51 16.79 -0.67
N ASN A 272 3.12 15.94 0.13
CA ASN A 272 3.27 16.11 1.58
C ASN A 272 4.64 15.59 2.04
N PRO A 273 5.64 16.48 2.19
CA PRO A 273 6.99 16.07 2.58
C PRO A 273 7.10 15.43 3.97
N ASN A 274 6.04 15.46 4.77
CA ASN A 274 5.99 14.82 6.09
C ASN A 274 5.29 13.46 6.05
N ALA A 275 4.85 13.01 4.88
CA ALA A 275 4.23 11.70 4.76
C ALA A 275 5.28 10.58 4.83
N VAL A 276 4.87 9.43 5.37
CA VAL A 276 5.71 8.24 5.55
C VAL A 276 5.08 7.06 4.84
N ILE A 277 5.88 6.31 4.09
CA ILE A 277 5.50 5.04 3.49
C ILE A 277 6.14 3.91 4.27
N ILE A 278 5.33 2.92 4.59
CA ILE A 278 5.73 1.69 5.28
C ILE A 278 5.30 0.51 4.39
N THR A 279 6.23 -0.36 4.02
CA THR A 279 5.88 -1.57 3.26
C THR A 279 5.59 -2.74 4.19
N GLU A 280 4.52 -3.47 3.86
CA GLU A 280 4.19 -4.74 4.48
C GLU A 280 4.57 -5.86 3.54
N THR A 281 5.65 -6.56 3.89
CA THR A 281 6.23 -7.67 3.12
C THR A 281 6.72 -8.74 4.10
N ASN A 282 6.00 -9.87 4.15
CA ASN A 282 6.42 -11.02 4.96
C ASN A 282 7.28 -11.98 4.13
N ILE A 283 8.52 -11.58 3.90
CA ILE A 283 9.50 -12.23 3.03
C ILE A 283 10.85 -12.34 3.75
N PRO A 284 11.81 -13.12 3.23
CA PRO A 284 13.14 -13.20 3.82
C PRO A 284 13.77 -11.82 4.05
N ASN A 285 14.48 -11.68 5.18
CA ASN A 285 14.98 -10.39 5.65
C ASN A 285 15.81 -9.62 4.61
N ARG A 286 16.63 -10.31 3.82
CA ARG A 286 17.45 -9.68 2.77
C ARG A 286 16.58 -9.00 1.70
N GLU A 287 15.51 -9.66 1.29
CA GLU A 287 14.57 -9.13 0.29
C GLU A 287 13.72 -8.01 0.89
N ASN A 288 13.30 -8.16 2.16
CA ASN A 288 12.55 -7.13 2.88
C ASN A 288 13.36 -5.83 3.01
N LEU A 289 14.65 -5.93 3.34
CA LEU A 289 15.55 -4.77 3.42
C LEU A 289 15.74 -4.05 2.08
N ALA A 290 15.52 -4.74 0.94
CA ALA A 290 15.60 -4.13 -0.37
C ALA A 290 14.56 -3.02 -0.58
N TYR A 291 13.43 -3.05 0.15
CA TYR A 291 12.40 -2.02 0.08
C TYR A 291 12.79 -0.67 0.70
N PHE A 292 13.94 -0.55 1.33
CA PHE A 292 14.54 0.75 1.62
C PHE A 292 15.13 1.41 0.34
N GLY A 293 15.47 0.60 -0.66
CA GLY A 293 16.17 1.04 -1.87
C GLY A 293 17.50 1.73 -1.50
N ASN A 294 17.75 2.86 -2.12
CA ASN A 294 18.82 3.81 -1.76
C ASN A 294 18.24 5.03 -1.03
N ALA A 295 17.39 4.79 -0.01
CA ALA A 295 16.58 5.81 0.67
C ALA A 295 15.53 6.48 -0.25
N ASN A 296 15.07 5.78 -1.29
CA ASN A 296 14.13 6.27 -2.29
C ASN A 296 12.90 5.37 -2.51
N GLU A 297 12.75 4.31 -1.70
CA GLU A 297 11.56 3.46 -1.65
C GLU A 297 10.77 3.70 -0.36
N ALA A 298 10.54 2.67 0.47
CA ALA A 298 9.87 2.86 1.74
C ALA A 298 10.73 3.62 2.76
N HIS A 299 10.09 4.38 3.62
CA HIS A 299 10.73 4.99 4.79
C HIS A 299 10.95 3.95 5.90
N CYS A 300 9.98 3.08 6.07
CA CYS A 300 9.98 1.98 7.03
C CYS A 300 9.54 0.70 6.36
N ILE A 301 9.95 -0.44 6.93
CA ILE A 301 9.51 -1.76 6.54
C ILE A 301 8.98 -2.50 7.77
N TYR A 302 7.98 -3.35 7.59
CA TYR A 302 7.53 -4.25 8.66
C TYR A 302 8.58 -5.30 8.97
N ASN A 303 8.82 -5.54 10.25
CA ASN A 303 9.73 -6.57 10.72
C ASN A 303 8.95 -7.67 11.44
N PHE A 304 8.63 -8.73 10.71
CA PHE A 304 7.86 -9.84 11.24
C PHE A 304 8.69 -10.78 12.14
N SER A 305 10.02 -10.67 12.15
CA SER A 305 10.88 -11.49 12.99
C SER A 305 10.98 -10.98 14.43
N LEU A 306 10.92 -9.65 14.62
CA LEU A 306 11.12 -9.04 15.93
C LEU A 306 10.05 -9.43 16.97
N PRO A 307 8.72 -9.37 16.66
CA PRO A 307 7.70 -9.66 17.66
C PRO A 307 7.80 -11.06 18.27
N PRO A 308 7.91 -12.16 17.50
CA PRO A 308 8.04 -13.50 18.08
C PRO A 308 9.36 -13.69 18.86
N LEU A 309 10.48 -13.08 18.42
CA LEU A 309 11.75 -13.14 19.14
C LEU A 309 11.68 -12.40 20.47
N LEU A 310 11.04 -11.23 20.48
CA LEU A 310 10.84 -10.46 21.70
C LEU A 310 9.92 -11.20 22.68
N LEU A 311 8.79 -11.72 22.20
CA LEU A 311 7.87 -12.51 23.03
C LEU A 311 8.57 -13.75 23.62
N ASN A 312 9.30 -14.50 22.79
CA ASN A 312 10.08 -15.65 23.27
C ASN A 312 11.06 -15.25 24.38
N THR A 313 11.80 -14.15 24.17
CA THR A 313 12.76 -13.64 25.15
C THR A 313 12.10 -13.31 26.49
N LEU A 314 10.94 -12.63 26.45
CA LEU A 314 10.20 -12.25 27.65
C LEU A 314 9.63 -13.45 28.41
N VAL A 315 9.12 -14.46 27.68
CA VAL A 315 8.52 -15.65 28.28
C VAL A 315 9.55 -16.65 28.79
N SER A 316 10.61 -16.90 28.01
CA SER A 316 11.63 -17.88 28.36
C SER A 316 12.74 -17.34 29.29
N GLY A 317 12.92 -16.02 29.34
CA GLY A 317 14.09 -15.40 30.00
C GLY A 317 15.39 -15.54 29.23
N ASP A 318 15.37 -16.13 28.01
CA ASP A 318 16.56 -16.34 27.17
C ASP A 318 16.53 -15.38 25.95
N CYS A 319 17.50 -14.46 25.94
CA CYS A 319 17.64 -13.46 24.86
C CYS A 319 18.59 -13.93 23.73
N SER A 320 19.09 -15.15 23.73
CA SER A 320 20.12 -15.61 22.80
C SER A 320 19.69 -15.49 21.34
N ALA A 321 18.48 -15.93 20.99
CA ALA A 321 17.93 -15.84 19.63
C ALA A 321 17.70 -14.39 19.19
N LEU A 322 17.14 -13.53 20.05
CA LEU A 322 16.94 -12.10 19.78
C LEU A 322 18.29 -11.41 19.54
N LYS A 323 19.29 -11.69 20.38
CA LYS A 323 20.63 -11.12 20.28
C LYS A 323 21.33 -11.53 18.98
N GLN A 324 21.26 -12.82 18.60
CA GLN A 324 21.81 -13.31 17.34
C GLN A 324 21.14 -12.63 16.14
N TRP A 325 19.82 -12.49 16.17
CA TRP A 325 19.06 -11.78 15.12
C TRP A 325 19.46 -10.31 15.04
N MET A 326 19.56 -9.59 16.16
CA MET A 326 20.01 -8.19 16.19
C MET A 326 21.41 -8.01 15.61
N MET A 327 22.33 -8.94 15.90
CA MET A 327 23.69 -8.91 15.34
C MET A 327 23.74 -9.20 13.83
N SER A 328 22.72 -9.84 13.26
CA SER A 328 22.62 -10.10 11.82
C SER A 328 22.03 -8.94 11.05
N MET A 329 21.47 -7.95 11.74
CA MET A 329 20.91 -6.75 11.10
C MET A 329 22.03 -5.86 10.57
N PRO A 330 21.85 -5.27 9.37
CA PRO A 330 22.79 -4.29 8.87
C PRO A 330 22.88 -3.10 9.84
N PRO A 331 24.04 -2.44 9.93
CA PRO A 331 24.15 -1.21 10.71
C PRO A 331 23.17 -0.17 10.17
N ALA A 332 22.62 0.65 11.08
CA ALA A 332 21.75 1.75 10.68
C ALA A 332 22.48 2.59 9.63
N ARG A 333 21.93 2.70 8.44
CA ARG A 333 22.39 3.66 7.46
C ARG A 333 21.88 5.02 7.94
N HIS A 334 22.81 5.94 8.18
CA HIS A 334 22.45 7.35 8.34
C HIS A 334 21.88 7.79 6.98
N GLY A 335 20.54 7.87 6.88
CA GLY A 335 19.84 8.45 5.74
C GLY A 335 19.80 9.94 5.87
#